data_15c06322ea76c7a5677fff82722a8ca9
#
_entry.id   15c06322ea76c7a5677fff82722a8ca9
#
_cell.length_a   1.000
_cell.length_b   1.000
_cell.length_c   1.000
_cell.angle_alpha   90.00
_cell.angle_beta   90.00
_cell.angle_gamma   90.00
#
_symmetry.space_group_name_H-M   'P 1'
#
loop_
_entity.id
_entity.type
_entity.pdbx_description
1 polymer ?
#
loop_
_entity_poly.entity_id
_entity_poly.type
_entity_poly.pdbx_seq_one_letter_code
_entity_poly.pdbx_strand_id
1 'polypeptide(L)'
;VFHSTEAAKMEVQTQNNLEDPSVEYSPFFAKGIDGMASSELVVTQGFDFPTLYAARNRSGKLQKDVLDRQQQALRRDILLQAKNLCLDLIRLNQEQALLMERQKNADALLQLFEKRLKEGDANALEVNKIKMERMKVQTEVAQNHAAHRTALQQLLAMNGNLPLEFAEDRYPAVEAIRDYHTLYNEVMMQDADLQAADAASRAAAEQVSVNKQNWLPKLEVGYRRNTSVGEKSNGFLVGGSFPIFSNRKKLKIAKAQALSANLQLDNTRLQVEARIQGQFNEMQQLQEAMQAYDVPLMHHTLRLLYDAVTAGQLSIIDFYVEADNVYGNLQSYITLENQYQKLMADIYKNRL
;
A
#
# COMPACT_ATOMS: atom_id res chain seq x y z
N VAL A 1 6.98 -9.10 2.47
CA VAL A 1 5.52 -9.27 2.66
C VAL A 1 5.15 -10.75 2.68
N PHE A 2 5.39 -11.51 1.60
CA PHE A 2 4.99 -12.93 1.52
C PHE A 2 5.53 -13.77 2.70
N HIS A 3 6.84 -13.77 2.93
CA HIS A 3 7.45 -14.58 3.99
C HIS A 3 7.03 -14.16 5.40
N SER A 4 6.77 -12.89 5.64
CA SER A 4 6.26 -12.41 6.94
C SER A 4 4.82 -12.88 7.20
N THR A 5 3.99 -12.90 6.16
CA THR A 5 2.62 -13.44 6.25
C THR A 5 2.63 -14.95 6.51
N GLU A 6 3.48 -15.71 5.82
CA GLU A 6 3.61 -17.16 6.05
C GLU A 6 4.13 -17.47 7.48
N ALA A 7 5.10 -16.70 7.98
CA ALA A 7 5.55 -16.84 9.37
C ALA A 7 4.41 -16.57 10.37
N ALA A 8 3.64 -15.51 10.16
CA ALA A 8 2.48 -15.20 11.02
C ALA A 8 1.40 -16.28 10.96
N LYS A 9 1.15 -16.89 9.78
CA LYS A 9 0.22 -18.03 9.66
C LYS A 9 0.72 -19.27 10.38
N MET A 10 2.03 -19.54 10.39
CA MET A 10 2.62 -20.63 11.17
C MET A 10 2.46 -20.35 12.66
N GLU A 11 2.67 -19.12 13.12
CA GLU A 11 2.45 -18.73 14.52
C GLU A 11 0.99 -18.94 14.95
N VAL A 12 0.01 -18.61 14.10
CA VAL A 12 -1.40 -18.92 14.36
C VAL A 12 -1.63 -20.43 14.53
N GLN A 13 -0.90 -21.30 13.82
CA GLN A 13 -1.02 -22.75 13.96
C GLN A 13 -0.52 -23.23 15.31
N THR A 14 0.55 -22.65 15.84
CA THR A 14 1.13 -23.08 17.14
C THR A 14 0.17 -22.88 18.31
N GLN A 15 -0.81 -21.98 18.19
CA GLN A 15 -1.82 -21.75 19.23
C GLN A 15 -2.73 -22.95 19.50
N ASN A 16 -2.73 -23.96 18.63
CA ASN A 16 -3.51 -25.18 18.75
C ASN A 16 -2.67 -26.43 18.99
N ASN A 17 -1.38 -26.28 19.30
CA ASN A 17 -0.51 -27.38 19.67
C ASN A 17 -0.93 -28.00 21.00
N LEU A 18 -0.62 -29.28 21.15
CA LEU A 18 -0.71 -29.93 22.46
C LEU A 18 0.31 -29.33 23.42
N GLU A 19 0.00 -29.36 24.71
CA GLU A 19 0.97 -29.03 25.74
C GLU A 19 2.11 -30.07 25.71
N ASP A 20 3.33 -29.66 26.06
CA ASP A 20 4.47 -30.57 26.12
C ASP A 20 4.29 -31.59 27.28
N PRO A 21 4.71 -32.84 27.11
CA PRO A 21 4.72 -33.80 28.19
C PRO A 21 5.68 -33.34 29.29
N SER A 22 5.30 -33.49 30.54
CA SER A 22 6.17 -33.25 31.68
C SER A 22 6.73 -34.52 32.26
N VAL A 23 7.97 -34.50 32.66
CA VAL A 23 8.65 -35.58 33.35
C VAL A 23 9.24 -35.04 34.65
N GLU A 24 8.84 -35.60 35.77
CA GLU A 24 9.30 -35.22 37.07
C GLU A 24 9.92 -36.43 37.79
N TYR A 25 11.11 -36.25 38.36
CA TYR A 25 11.77 -37.25 39.17
C TYR A 25 12.14 -36.65 40.52
N SER A 26 11.55 -37.21 41.57
CA SER A 26 11.68 -36.71 42.95
C SER A 26 12.37 -37.77 43.82
N PRO A 27 13.66 -37.65 44.14
CA PRO A 27 14.34 -38.53 45.12
C PRO A 27 14.03 -38.04 46.55
N PHE A 28 13.75 -38.96 47.45
CA PHE A 28 13.50 -38.68 48.85
C PHE A 28 14.59 -39.33 49.73
N PHE A 29 15.13 -38.59 50.68
CA PHE A 29 16.15 -39.03 51.63
C PHE A 29 15.55 -38.97 53.03
N ALA A 30 15.78 -40.01 53.84
CA ALA A 30 15.29 -40.08 55.21
C ALA A 30 16.43 -40.24 56.23
N LYS A 31 16.28 -39.71 57.41
CA LYS A 31 17.28 -39.80 58.48
C LYS A 31 17.39 -41.30 58.94
N GLY A 32 18.62 -41.81 58.87
CA GLY A 32 18.93 -43.19 59.26
C GLY A 32 18.88 -44.21 58.11
N ILE A 33 18.72 -43.78 56.89
CA ILE A 33 18.84 -44.63 55.68
C ILE A 33 20.03 -44.08 54.87
N ASP A 34 21.00 -44.96 54.63
CA ASP A 34 22.13 -44.62 53.78
C ASP A 34 21.68 -44.63 52.31
N GLY A 35 21.76 -43.44 51.67
CA GLY A 35 21.34 -43.22 50.31
C GLY A 35 19.86 -42.79 50.15
N MET A 36 19.26 -43.13 49.06
CA MET A 36 17.90 -42.75 48.67
C MET A 36 16.86 -43.67 49.32
N ALA A 37 15.99 -43.10 50.16
CA ALA A 37 14.95 -43.82 50.87
C ALA A 37 13.78 -44.24 49.95
N SER A 38 13.39 -43.32 49.02
CA SER A 38 12.40 -43.60 47.98
C SER A 38 12.61 -42.63 46.80
N SER A 39 12.02 -42.97 45.68
CA SER A 39 11.95 -42.07 44.53
C SER A 39 10.60 -42.15 43.85
N GLU A 40 10.19 -41.06 43.27
CA GLU A 40 8.97 -40.98 42.46
C GLU A 40 9.34 -40.49 41.05
N LEU A 41 8.90 -41.21 40.04
CA LEU A 41 8.92 -40.80 38.64
C LEU A 41 7.49 -40.57 38.19
N VAL A 42 7.21 -39.36 37.71
CA VAL A 42 5.89 -39.02 37.17
C VAL A 42 6.07 -38.51 35.72
N VAL A 43 5.31 -39.07 34.80
CA VAL A 43 5.24 -38.60 33.41
C VAL A 43 3.80 -38.23 33.15
N THR A 44 3.55 -37.00 32.77
CA THR A 44 2.18 -36.50 32.50
C THR A 44 2.07 -35.81 31.18
N GLN A 45 0.87 -35.93 30.58
CA GLN A 45 0.48 -35.22 29.37
C GLN A 45 -0.82 -34.46 29.63
N GLY A 46 -0.77 -33.14 29.49
CA GLY A 46 -1.94 -32.27 29.56
C GLY A 46 -2.69 -32.17 28.25
N PHE A 47 -3.99 -32.03 28.35
CA PHE A 47 -4.88 -31.82 27.21
C PHE A 47 -5.90 -30.73 27.57
N ASP A 48 -6.11 -29.79 26.64
CA ASP A 48 -7.28 -28.95 26.72
C ASP A 48 -8.55 -29.76 26.38
N PHE A 49 -9.71 -29.26 26.76
CA PHE A 49 -10.96 -29.95 26.44
C PHE A 49 -11.15 -30.05 24.91
N PRO A 50 -11.60 -31.21 24.35
CA PRO A 50 -11.64 -31.44 22.89
C PRO A 50 -12.34 -30.34 22.08
N THR A 51 -13.43 -29.77 22.61
CA THR A 51 -14.17 -28.70 21.92
C THR A 51 -13.38 -27.39 21.83
N LEU A 52 -12.39 -27.16 22.72
CA LEU A 52 -11.50 -25.99 22.67
C LEU A 52 -10.54 -26.08 21.48
N TYR A 53 -9.99 -27.26 21.18
CA TYR A 53 -9.17 -27.47 19.97
C TYR A 53 -9.97 -27.18 18.69
N ALA A 54 -11.24 -27.63 18.64
CA ALA A 54 -12.12 -27.34 17.51
C ALA A 54 -12.38 -25.83 17.35
N ALA A 55 -12.64 -25.13 18.47
CA ALA A 55 -12.85 -23.67 18.43
C ALA A 55 -11.57 -22.92 18.01
N ARG A 56 -10.41 -23.28 18.55
CA ARG A 56 -9.11 -22.72 18.15
C ARG A 56 -8.81 -22.97 16.68
N ASN A 57 -9.13 -24.16 16.15
CA ASN A 57 -8.95 -24.45 14.73
C ASN A 57 -9.81 -23.56 13.84
N ARG A 58 -11.10 -23.33 14.20
CA ARG A 58 -11.96 -22.39 13.47
C ARG A 58 -11.43 -20.95 13.56
N SER A 59 -11.06 -20.50 14.76
CA SER A 59 -10.44 -19.19 14.96
C SER A 59 -9.15 -19.03 14.17
N GLY A 60 -8.28 -20.04 14.16
CA GLY A 60 -7.03 -20.04 13.41
C GLY A 60 -7.25 -19.93 11.89
N LYS A 61 -8.28 -20.60 11.34
CA LYS A 61 -8.64 -20.46 9.92
C LYS A 61 -9.06 -19.01 9.59
N LEU A 62 -9.87 -18.39 10.44
CA LEU A 62 -10.29 -16.99 10.23
C LEU A 62 -9.15 -15.99 10.43
N GLN A 63 -8.24 -16.24 11.38
CA GLN A 63 -7.04 -15.41 11.54
C GLN A 63 -6.11 -15.49 10.33
N LYS A 64 -5.99 -16.67 9.70
CA LYS A 64 -5.23 -16.82 8.44
C LYS A 64 -5.91 -16.08 7.29
N ASP A 65 -7.25 -16.10 7.19
CA ASP A 65 -7.99 -15.32 6.19
C ASP A 65 -7.73 -13.82 6.37
N VAL A 66 -7.69 -13.31 7.63
CA VAL A 66 -7.30 -11.92 7.92
C VAL A 66 -5.91 -11.61 7.37
N LEU A 67 -4.92 -12.47 7.64
CA LEU A 67 -3.54 -12.28 7.15
C LEU A 67 -3.47 -12.28 5.63
N ASP A 68 -4.22 -13.16 4.96
CA ASP A 68 -4.30 -13.21 3.50
C ASP A 68 -4.91 -11.93 2.91
N ARG A 69 -6.01 -11.42 3.50
CA ARG A 69 -6.65 -10.18 3.06
C ARG A 69 -5.74 -8.96 3.27
N GLN A 70 -5.05 -8.90 4.41
CA GLN A 70 -4.09 -7.84 4.67
C GLN A 70 -2.91 -7.88 3.70
N GLN A 71 -2.42 -9.07 3.35
CA GLN A 71 -1.38 -9.23 2.33
C GLN A 71 -1.85 -8.75 0.96
N GLN A 72 -3.09 -9.09 0.56
CA GLN A 72 -3.68 -8.61 -0.70
C GLN A 72 -3.79 -7.09 -0.74
N ALA A 73 -4.27 -6.47 0.34
CA ALA A 73 -4.36 -5.01 0.44
C ALA A 73 -2.98 -4.35 0.31
N LEU A 74 -1.98 -4.85 1.03
CA LEU A 74 -0.62 -4.33 0.95
C LEU A 74 0.01 -4.52 -0.44
N ARG A 75 -0.21 -5.68 -1.08
CA ARG A 75 0.24 -5.91 -2.46
C ARG A 75 -0.38 -4.91 -3.43
N ARG A 76 -1.69 -4.69 -3.34
CA ARG A 76 -2.42 -3.70 -4.13
C ARG A 76 -1.81 -2.30 -3.97
N ASP A 77 -1.52 -1.89 -2.72
CA ASP A 77 -0.97 -0.56 -2.45
C ASP A 77 0.44 -0.38 -3.04
N ILE A 78 1.28 -1.41 -2.96
CA ILE A 78 2.60 -1.42 -3.61
C ILE A 78 2.47 -1.30 -5.13
N LEU A 79 1.55 -2.05 -5.75
CA LEU A 79 1.32 -1.99 -7.20
C LEU A 79 0.76 -0.63 -7.62
N LEU A 80 -0.16 -0.04 -6.84
CA LEU A 80 -0.66 1.32 -7.08
C LEU A 80 0.46 2.36 -6.99
N GLN A 81 1.34 2.25 -6.00
CA GLN A 81 2.50 3.14 -5.88
C GLN A 81 3.42 3.04 -7.10
N ALA A 82 3.73 1.82 -7.56
CA ALA A 82 4.53 1.61 -8.77
C ALA A 82 3.84 2.20 -10.01
N LYS A 83 2.53 1.97 -10.16
CA LYS A 83 1.72 2.54 -11.25
C LYS A 83 1.75 4.06 -11.23
N ASN A 84 1.60 4.69 -10.07
CA ASN A 84 1.66 6.14 -9.94
C ASN A 84 3.04 6.71 -10.33
N LEU A 85 4.13 6.03 -9.99
CA LEU A 85 5.48 6.40 -10.45
C LEU A 85 5.61 6.31 -11.97
N CYS A 86 5.05 5.26 -12.61
CA CYS A 86 5.03 5.16 -14.07
C CYS A 86 4.21 6.31 -14.70
N LEU A 87 3.06 6.67 -14.14
CA LEU A 87 2.25 7.79 -14.62
C LEU A 87 2.98 9.13 -14.45
N ASP A 88 3.75 9.32 -13.37
CA ASP A 88 4.60 10.50 -13.20
C ASP A 88 5.75 10.55 -14.20
N LEU A 89 6.36 9.42 -14.54
CA LEU A 89 7.39 9.33 -15.57
C LEU A 89 6.85 9.71 -16.95
N ILE A 90 5.62 9.27 -17.31
CA ILE A 90 4.95 9.69 -18.54
C ILE A 90 4.78 11.21 -18.58
N ARG A 91 4.25 11.81 -17.49
CA ARG A 91 4.13 13.27 -17.37
C ARG A 91 5.46 13.97 -17.59
N LEU A 92 6.51 13.49 -16.92
CA LEU A 92 7.84 14.09 -17.02
C LEU A 92 8.44 13.97 -18.43
N ASN A 93 8.15 12.87 -19.15
CA ASN A 93 8.55 12.72 -20.56
C ASN A 93 7.79 13.69 -21.46
N GLN A 94 6.49 13.92 -21.25
CA GLN A 94 5.71 14.92 -21.98
C GLN A 94 6.20 16.34 -21.70
N GLU A 95 6.45 16.69 -20.44
CA GLU A 95 7.05 17.97 -20.05
C GLU A 95 8.44 18.16 -20.68
N GLN A 96 9.25 17.11 -20.70
CA GLN A 96 10.57 17.14 -21.33
C GLN A 96 10.49 17.46 -22.82
N ALA A 97 9.55 16.84 -23.54
CA ALA A 97 9.34 17.10 -24.96
C ALA A 97 8.98 18.58 -25.22
N LEU A 98 8.06 19.13 -24.41
CA LEU A 98 7.66 20.55 -24.46
C LEU A 98 8.83 21.49 -24.17
N LEU A 99 9.62 21.20 -23.14
CA LEU A 99 10.77 22.00 -22.74
C LEU A 99 11.89 21.95 -23.79
N MET A 100 12.12 20.81 -24.44
CA MET A 100 13.11 20.68 -25.52
C MET A 100 12.70 21.46 -26.75
N GLU A 101 11.41 21.48 -27.11
CA GLU A 101 10.89 22.33 -28.19
C GLU A 101 11.11 23.82 -27.88
N ARG A 102 10.74 24.24 -26.65
CA ARG A 102 10.93 25.63 -26.18
C ARG A 102 12.41 26.04 -26.17
N GLN A 103 13.31 25.15 -25.74
CA GLN A 103 14.76 25.39 -25.75
C GLN A 103 15.28 25.57 -27.18
N LYS A 104 14.88 24.67 -28.09
CA LYS A 104 15.27 24.76 -29.51
C LYS A 104 14.81 26.08 -30.13
N ASN A 105 13.58 26.50 -29.86
CA ASN A 105 13.06 27.77 -30.35
C ASN A 105 13.84 28.98 -29.79
N ALA A 106 14.15 28.96 -28.49
CA ALA A 106 14.97 30.01 -27.86
C ALA A 106 16.39 30.10 -28.43
N ASP A 107 17.02 28.96 -28.67
CA ASP A 107 18.37 28.91 -29.30
C ASP A 107 18.36 29.44 -30.74
N ALA A 108 17.33 29.08 -31.52
CA ALA A 108 17.18 29.56 -32.90
C ALA A 108 16.93 31.08 -32.97
N LEU A 109 16.02 31.58 -32.08
CA LEU A 109 15.74 33.00 -31.96
C LEU A 109 16.98 33.80 -31.50
N LEU A 110 17.76 33.25 -30.58
CA LEU A 110 19.00 33.89 -30.14
C LEU A 110 19.97 34.11 -31.31
N GLN A 111 20.21 33.07 -32.10
CA GLN A 111 21.08 33.17 -33.30
C GLN A 111 20.56 34.21 -34.29
N LEU A 112 19.24 34.22 -34.55
CA LEU A 112 18.62 35.17 -35.48
C LEU A 112 18.78 36.63 -34.99
N PHE A 113 18.47 36.87 -33.70
CA PHE A 113 18.53 38.23 -33.15
C PHE A 113 19.95 38.73 -32.88
N GLU A 114 20.92 37.85 -32.61
CA GLU A 114 22.34 38.25 -32.57
C GLU A 114 22.85 38.66 -33.96
N LYS A 115 22.36 38.01 -35.03
CA LYS A 115 22.66 38.46 -36.41
C LYS A 115 22.00 39.81 -36.70
N ARG A 116 20.70 39.97 -36.42
CA ARG A 116 19.97 41.25 -36.60
C ARG A 116 20.63 42.41 -35.83
N LEU A 117 21.11 42.14 -34.61
CA LEU A 117 21.83 43.15 -33.82
C LEU A 117 23.11 43.63 -34.52
N LYS A 118 23.87 42.73 -35.13
CA LYS A 118 25.06 43.09 -35.92
C LYS A 118 24.73 43.87 -37.19
N GLU A 119 23.56 43.63 -37.76
CA GLU A 119 23.04 44.31 -38.95
C GLU A 119 22.34 45.63 -38.64
N GLY A 120 22.10 45.91 -37.33
CA GLY A 120 21.42 47.10 -36.87
C GLY A 120 19.88 47.02 -36.84
N ASP A 121 19.33 45.80 -37.13
CA ASP A 121 17.87 45.54 -37.20
C ASP A 121 17.28 45.04 -35.90
N ALA A 122 18.07 44.90 -34.85
CA ALA A 122 17.62 44.55 -33.48
C ALA A 122 18.43 45.35 -32.44
N ASN A 123 17.91 45.45 -31.24
CA ASN A 123 18.59 46.10 -30.12
C ASN A 123 19.09 45.11 -29.05
N ALA A 124 20.00 45.59 -28.19
CA ALA A 124 20.61 44.76 -27.15
C ALA A 124 19.59 44.26 -26.12
N LEU A 125 18.48 44.96 -25.88
CA LEU A 125 17.43 44.56 -24.94
C LEU A 125 16.69 43.33 -25.45
N GLU A 126 16.42 43.22 -26.73
CA GLU A 126 15.79 42.08 -27.38
C GLU A 126 16.66 40.85 -27.25
N VAL A 127 17.96 40.94 -27.56
CA VAL A 127 18.90 39.81 -27.38
C VAL A 127 19.00 39.40 -25.92
N ASN A 128 19.05 40.36 -24.99
CA ASN A 128 19.09 40.05 -23.57
C ASN A 128 17.80 39.35 -23.09
N LYS A 129 16.61 39.74 -23.59
CA LYS A 129 15.35 39.05 -23.29
C LYS A 129 15.40 37.56 -23.71
N ILE A 130 15.91 37.28 -24.90
CA ILE A 130 16.08 35.90 -25.39
C ILE A 130 17.06 35.12 -24.51
N LYS A 131 18.19 35.71 -24.11
CA LYS A 131 19.16 35.08 -23.22
C LYS A 131 18.56 34.76 -21.84
N MET A 132 17.75 35.64 -21.30
CA MET A 132 17.05 35.38 -20.03
C MET A 132 16.05 34.24 -20.16
N GLU A 133 15.29 34.19 -21.24
CA GLU A 133 14.36 33.08 -21.50
C GLU A 133 15.10 31.74 -21.65
N ARG A 134 16.20 31.73 -22.40
CA ARG A 134 17.05 30.54 -22.51
C ARG A 134 17.54 30.02 -21.17
N MET A 135 18.01 30.93 -20.28
CA MET A 135 18.42 30.54 -18.91
C MET A 135 17.26 29.95 -18.11
N LYS A 136 16.05 30.53 -18.22
CA LYS A 136 14.83 30.01 -17.57
C LYS A 136 14.55 28.58 -18.04
N VAL A 137 14.48 28.36 -19.35
CA VAL A 137 14.20 27.03 -19.93
C VAL A 137 15.28 26.02 -19.57
N GLN A 138 16.57 26.37 -19.59
CA GLN A 138 17.65 25.50 -19.14
C GLN A 138 17.48 25.05 -17.68
N THR A 139 17.02 25.94 -16.82
CA THR A 139 16.74 25.62 -15.42
C THR A 139 15.56 24.65 -15.30
N GLU A 140 14.48 24.88 -16.05
CA GLU A 140 13.30 24.01 -16.07
C GLU A 140 13.64 22.61 -16.61
N VAL A 141 14.48 22.51 -17.68
CA VAL A 141 15.00 21.22 -18.18
C VAL A 141 15.80 20.48 -17.11
N ALA A 142 16.71 21.17 -16.40
CA ALA A 142 17.49 20.56 -15.34
C ALA A 142 16.62 20.04 -14.18
N GLN A 143 15.60 20.79 -13.80
CA GLN A 143 14.63 20.37 -12.76
C GLN A 143 13.80 19.17 -13.21
N ASN A 144 13.31 19.15 -14.46
CA ASN A 144 12.57 18.03 -15.01
C ASN A 144 13.46 16.76 -15.07
N HIS A 145 14.70 16.85 -15.51
CA HIS A 145 15.65 15.73 -15.50
C HIS A 145 15.92 15.21 -14.07
N ALA A 146 16.04 16.10 -13.09
CA ALA A 146 16.23 15.69 -11.69
C ALA A 146 14.99 14.94 -11.17
N ALA A 147 13.79 15.44 -11.44
CA ALA A 147 12.54 14.81 -11.06
C ALA A 147 12.37 13.43 -11.73
N HIS A 148 12.64 13.35 -13.04
CA HIS A 148 12.60 12.08 -13.80
C HIS A 148 13.55 11.05 -13.21
N ARG A 149 14.81 11.43 -12.93
CA ARG A 149 15.80 10.53 -12.32
C ARG A 149 15.35 10.05 -10.96
N THR A 150 14.77 10.95 -10.12
CA THR A 150 14.26 10.59 -8.80
C THR A 150 13.11 9.59 -8.89
N ALA A 151 12.12 9.82 -9.75
CA ALA A 151 11.00 8.89 -9.95
C ALA A 151 11.47 7.52 -10.48
N LEU A 152 12.41 7.52 -11.43
CA LEU A 152 12.99 6.29 -11.97
C LEU A 152 13.76 5.49 -10.89
N GLN A 153 14.53 6.16 -10.02
CA GLN A 153 15.25 5.51 -8.93
C GLN A 153 14.29 4.90 -7.90
N GLN A 154 13.17 5.57 -7.60
CA GLN A 154 12.13 5.00 -6.73
C GLN A 154 11.51 3.74 -7.34
N LEU A 155 11.20 3.77 -8.64
CA LEU A 155 10.65 2.61 -9.35
C LEU A 155 11.65 1.45 -9.41
N LEU A 156 12.94 1.73 -9.66
CA LEU A 156 14.03 0.74 -9.62
C LEU A 156 14.16 0.10 -8.23
N ALA A 157 14.09 0.89 -7.16
CA ALA A 157 14.13 0.37 -5.79
C ALA A 157 12.98 -0.61 -5.50
N MET A 158 11.79 -0.35 -6.04
CA MET A 158 10.64 -1.27 -5.93
C MET A 158 10.83 -2.55 -6.75
N ASN A 159 11.61 -2.50 -7.82
CA ASN A 159 11.93 -3.64 -8.69
C ASN A 159 13.23 -4.37 -8.29
N GLY A 160 13.71 -4.20 -7.05
CA GLY A 160 14.95 -4.83 -6.58
C GLY A 160 16.21 -4.33 -7.28
N ASN A 161 16.19 -3.10 -7.77
CA ASN A 161 17.27 -2.45 -8.55
C ASN A 161 17.64 -3.18 -9.86
N LEU A 162 16.72 -3.95 -10.42
CA LEU A 162 16.90 -4.52 -11.75
C LEU A 162 16.85 -3.39 -12.80
N PRO A 163 17.74 -3.39 -13.80
CA PRO A 163 17.75 -2.36 -14.84
C PRO A 163 16.38 -2.21 -15.50
N LEU A 164 15.91 -0.98 -15.61
CA LEU A 164 14.64 -0.62 -16.22
C LEU A 164 14.85 0.66 -17.03
N GLU A 165 14.45 0.63 -18.29
CA GLU A 165 14.32 1.80 -19.15
C GLU A 165 12.86 2.18 -19.26
N PHE A 166 12.54 3.46 -19.15
CA PHE A 166 11.20 3.97 -19.25
C PHE A 166 11.15 5.15 -20.22
N ALA A 167 10.62 4.91 -21.41
CA ALA A 167 10.55 5.89 -22.49
C ALA A 167 9.12 6.24 -22.91
N GLU A 168 8.11 5.70 -22.22
CA GLU A 168 6.70 5.94 -22.55
C GLU A 168 6.32 7.41 -22.30
N ASP A 169 5.70 8.02 -23.30
CA ASP A 169 5.20 9.41 -23.29
C ASP A 169 3.67 9.51 -23.40
N ARG A 170 2.98 8.36 -23.50
CA ARG A 170 1.51 8.28 -23.62
C ARG A 170 0.91 7.47 -22.53
N TYR A 171 -0.20 7.97 -22.00
CA TYR A 171 -0.95 7.24 -21.00
C TYR A 171 -1.68 6.04 -21.63
N PRO A 172 -1.75 4.90 -20.91
CA PRO A 172 -2.58 3.79 -21.36
C PRO A 172 -4.06 4.18 -21.37
N ALA A 173 -4.80 3.61 -22.32
CA ALA A 173 -6.24 3.81 -22.35
C ALA A 173 -6.90 3.29 -21.07
N VAL A 174 -7.76 4.09 -20.46
CA VAL A 174 -8.50 3.76 -19.25
C VAL A 174 -9.98 3.60 -19.58
N GLU A 175 -10.60 2.58 -18.99
CA GLU A 175 -12.04 2.34 -19.14
C GLU A 175 -12.83 3.51 -18.55
N ALA A 176 -13.74 4.07 -19.34
CA ALA A 176 -14.56 5.19 -18.91
C ALA A 176 -15.62 4.75 -17.89
N ILE A 177 -15.70 5.45 -16.78
CA ILE A 177 -16.76 5.26 -15.78
C ILE A 177 -18.02 5.96 -16.29
N ARG A 178 -19.05 5.17 -16.57
CA ARG A 178 -20.31 5.68 -17.17
C ARG A 178 -21.32 6.09 -16.10
N ASP A 179 -21.34 5.41 -14.97
CA ASP A 179 -22.36 5.55 -13.95
C ASP A 179 -21.80 5.33 -12.53
N TYR A 180 -22.22 6.19 -11.61
CA TYR A 180 -21.83 6.12 -10.21
C TYR A 180 -22.26 4.81 -9.53
N HIS A 181 -23.48 4.34 -9.78
CA HIS A 181 -24.01 3.14 -9.14
C HIS A 181 -23.23 1.88 -9.53
N THR A 182 -22.84 1.79 -10.79
CA THR A 182 -21.99 0.69 -11.28
C THR A 182 -20.64 0.70 -10.58
N LEU A 183 -19.98 1.86 -10.52
CA LEU A 183 -18.72 2.03 -9.81
C LEU A 183 -18.85 1.70 -8.32
N TYR A 184 -19.87 2.23 -7.66
CA TYR A 184 -20.15 1.99 -6.24
C TYR A 184 -20.26 0.49 -5.94
N ASN A 185 -21.11 -0.22 -6.71
CA ASN A 185 -21.31 -1.65 -6.50
C ASN A 185 -20.03 -2.46 -6.72
N GLU A 186 -19.27 -2.14 -7.78
CA GLU A 186 -18.01 -2.82 -8.07
C GLU A 186 -16.99 -2.63 -6.93
N VAL A 187 -16.76 -1.39 -6.51
CA VAL A 187 -15.79 -1.08 -5.47
C VAL A 187 -16.22 -1.68 -4.12
N MET A 188 -17.49 -1.54 -3.73
CA MET A 188 -17.99 -2.11 -2.47
C MET A 188 -17.85 -3.63 -2.39
N MET A 189 -17.90 -4.34 -3.52
CA MET A 189 -17.70 -5.80 -3.56
C MET A 189 -16.22 -6.20 -3.55
N GLN A 190 -15.34 -5.41 -4.13
CA GLN A 190 -13.94 -5.78 -4.40
C GLN A 190 -12.94 -5.06 -3.51
N ASP A 191 -13.36 -4.06 -2.71
CA ASP A 191 -12.44 -3.27 -1.91
C ASP A 191 -11.68 -4.12 -0.89
N ALA A 192 -10.35 -4.16 -1.04
CA ALA A 192 -9.50 -5.02 -0.23
C ALA A 192 -9.46 -4.59 1.24
N ASP A 193 -9.61 -3.29 1.55
CA ASP A 193 -9.63 -2.79 2.92
C ASP A 193 -10.93 -3.20 3.61
N LEU A 194 -12.07 -3.13 2.89
CA LEU A 194 -13.36 -3.57 3.39
C LEU A 194 -13.37 -5.09 3.63
N GLN A 195 -12.81 -5.87 2.71
CA GLN A 195 -12.68 -7.32 2.86
C GLN A 195 -11.77 -7.70 4.04
N ALA A 196 -10.66 -6.97 4.25
CA ALA A 196 -9.79 -7.19 5.39
C ALA A 196 -10.48 -6.85 6.73
N ALA A 197 -11.25 -5.76 6.78
CA ALA A 197 -12.02 -5.37 7.96
C ALA A 197 -13.14 -6.38 8.28
N ASP A 198 -13.84 -6.90 7.26
CA ASP A 198 -14.85 -7.97 7.43
C ASP A 198 -14.22 -9.25 7.96
N ALA A 199 -13.10 -9.69 7.39
CA ALA A 199 -12.38 -10.87 7.88
C ALA A 199 -11.94 -10.68 9.35
N ALA A 200 -11.42 -9.50 9.71
CA ALA A 200 -11.03 -9.17 11.09
C ALA A 200 -12.23 -9.20 12.06
N SER A 201 -13.38 -8.67 11.65
CA SER A 201 -14.61 -8.72 12.47
C SER A 201 -15.06 -10.16 12.71
N ARG A 202 -15.07 -11.01 11.67
CA ARG A 202 -15.40 -12.45 11.80
C ARG A 202 -14.41 -13.20 12.70
N ALA A 203 -13.11 -12.94 12.55
CA ALA A 203 -12.09 -13.55 13.39
C ALA A 203 -12.23 -13.14 14.87
N ALA A 204 -12.50 -11.86 15.15
CA ALA A 204 -12.74 -11.35 16.49
C ALA A 204 -14.03 -11.95 17.13
N ALA A 205 -15.08 -12.15 16.35
CA ALA A 205 -16.29 -12.80 16.78
C ALA A 205 -16.05 -14.28 17.18
N GLU A 206 -15.28 -15.04 16.39
CA GLU A 206 -14.93 -16.43 16.71
C GLU A 206 -14.00 -16.51 17.94
N GLN A 207 -13.15 -15.52 18.19
CA GLN A 207 -12.32 -15.47 19.38
C GLN A 207 -13.15 -15.38 20.68
N VAL A 208 -14.37 -14.84 20.61
CA VAL A 208 -15.33 -14.90 21.74
C VAL A 208 -15.72 -16.35 22.04
N SER A 209 -15.91 -17.18 21.01
CA SER A 209 -16.23 -18.62 21.16
C SER A 209 -15.07 -19.37 21.82
N VAL A 210 -13.83 -19.11 21.41
CA VAL A 210 -12.62 -19.68 22.04
C VAL A 210 -12.57 -19.29 23.53
N ASN A 211 -12.78 -17.99 23.85
CA ASN A 211 -12.74 -17.52 25.24
C ASN A 211 -13.90 -18.03 26.11
N LYS A 212 -15.04 -18.38 25.54
CA LYS A 212 -16.10 -19.11 26.26
C LYS A 212 -15.66 -20.52 26.64
N GLN A 213 -14.94 -21.22 25.75
CA GLN A 213 -14.51 -22.61 25.98
C GLN A 213 -13.28 -22.72 26.86
N ASN A 214 -12.50 -21.66 27.03
CA ASN A 214 -11.38 -21.61 27.96
C ASN A 214 -11.82 -21.80 29.45
N TRP A 215 -13.11 -21.82 29.76
CA TRP A 215 -13.64 -22.15 31.09
C TRP A 215 -13.81 -23.67 31.32
N LEU A 216 -13.69 -24.48 30.28
CA LEU A 216 -13.73 -25.93 30.40
C LEU A 216 -12.47 -26.44 31.11
N PRO A 217 -12.58 -27.58 31.85
CA PRO A 217 -11.44 -28.13 32.56
C PRO A 217 -10.36 -28.60 31.58
N LYS A 218 -9.10 -28.45 31.99
CA LYS A 218 -7.98 -29.14 31.36
C LYS A 218 -7.93 -30.56 31.91
N LEU A 219 -7.59 -31.52 31.06
CA LEU A 219 -7.45 -32.92 31.40
C LEU A 219 -5.96 -33.27 31.44
N GLU A 220 -5.58 -34.14 32.33
CA GLU A 220 -4.22 -34.63 32.46
C GLU A 220 -4.25 -36.17 32.63
N VAL A 221 -3.42 -36.85 31.86
CA VAL A 221 -3.19 -38.27 32.02
C VAL A 221 -1.72 -38.54 32.22
N GLY A 222 -1.37 -39.51 33.03
CA GLY A 222 0.02 -39.79 33.31
C GLY A 222 0.29 -41.18 33.84
N TYR A 223 1.57 -41.42 34.00
CA TYR A 223 2.11 -42.61 34.62
C TYR A 223 2.96 -42.21 35.80
N ARG A 224 2.75 -42.89 36.95
CA ARG A 224 3.49 -42.70 38.19
C ARG A 224 4.13 -43.99 38.61
N ARG A 225 5.41 -43.89 38.96
CA ARG A 225 6.18 -45.01 39.52
C ARG A 225 6.85 -44.56 40.81
N ASN A 226 6.51 -45.23 41.91
CA ASN A 226 7.14 -45.07 43.20
C ASN A 226 8.10 -46.26 43.47
N THR A 227 9.30 -45.96 43.95
CA THR A 227 10.30 -46.93 44.32
C THR A 227 10.75 -46.61 45.72
N SER A 228 10.60 -47.57 46.65
CA SER A 228 11.11 -47.49 48.03
C SER A 228 11.95 -48.72 48.33
N VAL A 229 12.63 -48.70 49.47
CA VAL A 229 13.48 -49.83 49.90
C VAL A 229 12.59 -51.07 50.02
N GLY A 230 12.77 -52.03 49.08
CA GLY A 230 12.06 -53.32 49.05
C GLY A 230 10.74 -53.33 48.31
N GLU A 231 10.17 -52.19 47.85
CA GLU A 231 8.86 -52.15 47.14
C GLU A 231 8.92 -51.24 45.94
N LYS A 232 8.20 -51.64 44.87
CA LYS A 232 7.95 -50.86 43.66
C LYS A 232 6.46 -50.87 43.38
N SER A 233 5.88 -49.69 43.20
CA SER A 233 4.47 -49.53 42.82
C SER A 233 4.37 -48.66 41.55
N ASN A 234 3.45 -49.06 40.65
CA ASN A 234 3.15 -48.35 39.40
C ASN A 234 1.67 -47.96 39.40
N GLY A 235 1.34 -46.85 38.81
CA GLY A 235 -0.05 -46.42 38.69
C GLY A 235 -0.26 -45.45 37.53
N PHE A 236 -1.51 -45.36 37.10
CA PHE A 236 -1.94 -44.35 36.18
C PHE A 236 -2.43 -43.11 36.95
N LEU A 237 -2.13 -41.96 36.41
CA LEU A 237 -2.61 -40.67 36.94
C LEU A 237 -3.66 -40.14 35.97
N VAL A 238 -4.84 -39.78 36.51
CA VAL A 238 -5.87 -39.03 35.78
C VAL A 238 -6.17 -37.83 36.64
N GLY A 239 -5.98 -36.67 36.07
CA GLY A 239 -6.15 -35.39 36.76
C GLY A 239 -6.86 -34.36 35.89
N GLY A 240 -7.08 -33.21 36.44
CA GLY A 240 -7.61 -32.07 35.69
C GLY A 240 -7.52 -30.80 36.50
N SER A 241 -7.46 -29.68 35.79
CA SER A 241 -7.48 -28.35 36.42
C SER A 241 -8.65 -27.51 35.92
N PHE A 242 -9.26 -26.78 36.84
CA PHE A 242 -10.36 -25.87 36.54
C PHE A 242 -9.83 -24.43 36.51
N PRO A 243 -9.90 -23.72 35.37
CA PRO A 243 -9.27 -22.40 35.18
C PRO A 243 -10.13 -21.26 35.77
N ILE A 244 -10.41 -21.33 37.09
CA ILE A 244 -11.32 -20.40 37.79
C ILE A 244 -10.77 -18.98 37.84
N PHE A 245 -9.44 -18.82 37.99
CA PHE A 245 -8.77 -17.51 38.10
C PHE A 245 -8.15 -17.03 36.78
N SER A 246 -7.56 -17.93 35.99
CA SER A 246 -6.79 -17.60 34.80
C SER A 246 -7.62 -17.01 33.65
N ASN A 247 -8.93 -17.28 33.59
CA ASN A 247 -9.85 -16.82 32.55
C ASN A 247 -10.73 -15.64 32.97
N ARG A 248 -10.52 -15.12 34.20
CA ARG A 248 -11.25 -13.97 34.68
C ARG A 248 -11.04 -12.76 33.74
N LYS A 249 -12.15 -12.13 33.32
CA LYS A 249 -12.20 -11.00 32.39
C LYS A 249 -11.84 -11.32 30.90
N LYS A 250 -11.22 -12.45 30.56
CA LYS A 250 -10.87 -12.78 29.16
C LYS A 250 -12.08 -12.74 28.23
N LEU A 251 -13.20 -13.27 28.66
CA LEU A 251 -14.43 -13.22 27.87
C LEU A 251 -14.95 -11.79 27.67
N LYS A 252 -14.85 -10.91 28.69
CA LYS A 252 -15.26 -9.51 28.56
C LYS A 252 -14.35 -8.76 27.59
N ILE A 253 -13.04 -9.02 27.65
CA ILE A 253 -12.04 -8.46 26.71
C ILE A 253 -12.37 -8.91 25.29
N ALA A 254 -12.58 -10.21 25.05
CA ALA A 254 -12.90 -10.72 23.71
C ALA A 254 -14.20 -10.13 23.15
N LYS A 255 -15.22 -9.96 23.97
CA LYS A 255 -16.47 -9.29 23.55
C LYS A 255 -16.25 -7.81 23.19
N ALA A 256 -15.44 -7.09 23.97
CA ALA A 256 -15.11 -5.70 23.67
C ALA A 256 -14.28 -5.58 22.38
N GLN A 257 -13.33 -6.50 22.15
CA GLN A 257 -12.54 -6.58 20.91
C GLN A 257 -13.43 -6.90 19.70
N ALA A 258 -14.37 -7.83 19.82
CA ALA A 258 -15.33 -8.16 18.77
C ALA A 258 -16.22 -6.96 18.41
N LEU A 259 -16.72 -6.22 19.43
CA LEU A 259 -17.48 -5.00 19.20
C LEU A 259 -16.62 -3.92 18.51
N SER A 260 -15.38 -3.73 18.97
CA SER A 260 -14.43 -2.80 18.36
C SER A 260 -14.15 -3.15 16.88
N ALA A 261 -13.93 -4.43 16.56
CA ALA A 261 -13.71 -4.89 15.20
C ALA A 261 -14.94 -4.67 14.29
N ASN A 262 -16.15 -4.86 14.83
CA ASN A 262 -17.38 -4.59 14.09
C ASN A 262 -17.56 -3.09 13.82
N LEU A 263 -17.32 -2.23 14.82
CA LEU A 263 -17.36 -0.77 14.63
C LEU A 263 -16.27 -0.30 13.63
N GLN A 264 -15.12 -0.95 13.62
CA GLN A 264 -14.08 -0.66 12.64
C GLN A 264 -14.51 -1.05 11.21
N LEU A 265 -15.22 -2.17 11.05
CA LEU A 265 -15.81 -2.57 9.77
C LEU A 265 -16.83 -1.52 9.29
N ASP A 266 -17.75 -1.08 10.17
CA ASP A 266 -18.74 -0.06 9.84
C ASP A 266 -18.07 1.27 9.46
N ASN A 267 -17.05 1.69 10.22
CA ASN A 267 -16.26 2.89 9.90
C ASN A 267 -15.51 2.76 8.54
N THR A 268 -14.90 1.61 8.27
CA THR A 268 -14.24 1.34 6.99
C THR A 268 -15.25 1.42 5.82
N ARG A 269 -16.44 0.87 6.00
CA ARG A 269 -17.51 0.98 4.99
C ARG A 269 -17.84 2.43 4.67
N LEU A 270 -18.10 3.25 5.70
CA LEU A 270 -18.41 4.67 5.52
C LEU A 270 -17.26 5.44 4.85
N GLN A 271 -16.02 5.12 5.19
CA GLN A 271 -14.84 5.72 4.55
C GLN A 271 -14.73 5.33 3.07
N VAL A 272 -14.99 4.07 2.72
CA VAL A 272 -15.00 3.61 1.32
C VAL A 272 -16.11 4.29 0.54
N GLU A 273 -17.32 4.40 1.09
CA GLU A 273 -18.45 5.11 0.47
C GLU A 273 -18.11 6.58 0.21
N ALA A 274 -17.60 7.29 1.21
CA ALA A 274 -17.19 8.69 1.07
C ALA A 274 -16.06 8.87 0.05
N ARG A 275 -15.09 7.94 0.02
CA ARG A 275 -14.00 7.94 -0.96
C ARG A 275 -14.52 7.78 -2.38
N ILE A 276 -15.40 6.81 -2.64
CA ILE A 276 -15.98 6.59 -3.98
C ILE A 276 -16.73 7.83 -4.46
N GLN A 277 -17.54 8.44 -3.59
CA GLN A 277 -18.27 9.66 -3.93
C GLN A 277 -17.33 10.82 -4.25
N GLY A 278 -16.27 11.01 -3.44
CA GLY A 278 -15.26 12.05 -3.66
C GLY A 278 -14.52 11.83 -4.97
N GLN A 279 -14.05 10.61 -5.23
CA GLN A 279 -13.32 10.25 -6.45
C GLN A 279 -14.17 10.39 -7.71
N PHE A 280 -15.45 10.05 -7.66
CA PHE A 280 -16.37 10.22 -8.80
C PHE A 280 -16.58 11.69 -9.12
N ASN A 281 -16.79 12.53 -8.12
CA ASN A 281 -16.94 13.98 -8.30
C ASN A 281 -15.64 14.61 -8.83
N GLU A 282 -14.49 14.24 -8.28
CA GLU A 282 -13.17 14.72 -8.72
C GLU A 282 -12.89 14.32 -10.17
N MET A 283 -13.22 13.09 -10.55
CA MET A 283 -13.10 12.62 -11.93
C MET A 283 -13.90 13.49 -12.91
N GLN A 284 -15.15 13.81 -12.59
CA GLN A 284 -15.98 14.67 -13.43
C GLN A 284 -15.38 16.08 -13.56
N GLN A 285 -14.91 16.66 -12.46
CA GLN A 285 -14.29 17.99 -12.47
C GLN A 285 -13.00 18.03 -13.30
N LEU A 286 -12.15 17.00 -13.18
CA LEU A 286 -10.93 16.90 -13.98
C LEU A 286 -11.25 16.73 -15.47
N GLN A 287 -12.27 15.93 -15.82
CA GLN A 287 -12.71 15.79 -17.22
C GLN A 287 -13.23 17.10 -17.79
N GLU A 288 -14.06 17.83 -17.05
CA GLU A 288 -14.56 19.16 -17.46
C GLU A 288 -13.39 20.15 -17.62
N ALA A 289 -12.47 20.19 -16.68
CA ALA A 289 -11.29 21.06 -16.76
C ALA A 289 -10.42 20.74 -17.98
N MET A 290 -10.19 19.47 -18.28
CA MET A 290 -9.41 19.05 -19.46
C MET A 290 -10.11 19.40 -20.78
N GLN A 291 -11.44 19.33 -20.85
CA GLN A 291 -12.21 19.68 -22.05
C GLN A 291 -12.12 21.18 -22.41
N ALA A 292 -11.75 22.03 -21.45
CA ALA A 292 -11.54 23.46 -21.72
C ALA A 292 -10.26 23.73 -22.55
N TYR A 293 -9.34 22.76 -22.66
CA TYR A 293 -8.10 22.92 -23.38
C TYR A 293 -8.15 22.33 -24.78
N ASP A 294 -7.91 23.16 -25.79
CA ASP A 294 -7.70 22.74 -27.18
C ASP A 294 -6.20 22.62 -27.46
N VAL A 295 -5.64 21.44 -27.18
CA VAL A 295 -4.19 21.17 -27.34
C VAL A 295 -3.73 21.38 -28.79
N PRO A 296 -4.44 20.93 -29.85
CA PRO A 296 -4.09 21.26 -31.22
C PRO A 296 -4.04 22.75 -31.52
N LEU A 297 -5.00 23.53 -31.03
CA LEU A 297 -5.01 24.98 -31.18
C LEU A 297 -3.79 25.62 -30.49
N MET A 298 -3.43 25.19 -29.29
CA MET A 298 -2.28 25.72 -28.57
C MET A 298 -0.97 25.49 -29.31
N HIS A 299 -0.72 24.28 -29.82
CA HIS A 299 0.45 24.00 -30.65
C HIS A 299 0.44 24.77 -31.99
N HIS A 300 -0.73 24.96 -32.60
CA HIS A 300 -0.86 25.77 -33.80
C HIS A 300 -0.52 27.23 -33.50
N THR A 301 -1.01 27.79 -32.40
CA THR A 301 -0.74 29.16 -31.95
C THR A 301 0.76 29.39 -31.72
N LEU A 302 1.46 28.46 -31.04
CA LEU A 302 2.92 28.54 -30.86
C LEU A 302 3.67 28.63 -32.18
N ARG A 303 3.27 27.86 -33.19
CA ARG A 303 3.88 27.91 -34.53
C ARG A 303 3.65 29.25 -35.19
N LEU A 304 2.41 29.77 -35.16
CA LEU A 304 2.10 31.09 -35.73
C LEU A 304 2.88 32.21 -35.04
N LEU A 305 2.99 32.18 -33.71
CA LEU A 305 3.79 33.16 -32.96
C LEU A 305 5.28 33.10 -33.35
N TYR A 306 5.82 31.89 -33.48
CA TYR A 306 7.21 31.70 -33.92
C TYR A 306 7.46 32.22 -35.34
N ASP A 307 6.56 31.92 -36.27
CA ASP A 307 6.65 32.41 -37.66
C ASP A 307 6.53 33.93 -37.73
N ALA A 308 5.62 34.53 -36.97
CA ALA A 308 5.43 35.99 -36.92
C ALA A 308 6.67 36.73 -36.38
N VAL A 309 7.28 36.22 -35.30
CA VAL A 309 8.49 36.87 -34.74
C VAL A 309 9.71 36.68 -35.66
N THR A 310 9.83 35.55 -36.31
CA THR A 310 10.90 35.32 -37.27
C THR A 310 10.76 36.19 -38.54
N ALA A 311 9.55 36.45 -38.99
CA ALA A 311 9.24 37.35 -40.08
C ALA A 311 9.34 38.86 -39.70
N GLY A 312 9.53 39.17 -38.40
CA GLY A 312 9.59 40.57 -37.93
C GLY A 312 8.21 41.26 -37.83
N GLN A 313 7.11 40.46 -37.87
CA GLN A 313 5.73 40.94 -37.74
C GLN A 313 5.30 41.09 -36.29
N LEU A 314 6.01 40.46 -35.36
CA LEU A 314 5.76 40.48 -33.93
C LEU A 314 7.06 40.85 -33.19
N SER A 315 6.98 41.67 -32.18
CA SER A 315 8.15 41.96 -31.34
C SER A 315 8.55 40.74 -30.51
N ILE A 316 9.85 40.58 -30.19
CA ILE A 316 10.32 39.49 -29.35
C ILE A 316 9.73 39.50 -27.94
N ILE A 317 9.41 40.70 -27.44
CA ILE A 317 8.82 40.88 -26.12
C ILE A 317 7.37 40.36 -26.12
N ASP A 318 6.55 40.78 -27.11
CA ASP A 318 5.18 40.30 -27.26
C ASP A 318 5.14 38.81 -27.54
N PHE A 319 6.08 38.30 -28.36
CA PHE A 319 6.23 36.84 -28.59
C PHE A 319 6.37 36.09 -27.28
N TYR A 320 7.30 36.50 -26.39
CA TYR A 320 7.48 35.75 -25.13
C TYR A 320 6.34 35.91 -24.17
N VAL A 321 5.61 37.03 -24.18
CA VAL A 321 4.40 37.19 -23.37
C VAL A 321 3.32 36.23 -23.81
N GLU A 322 3.05 36.14 -25.11
CA GLU A 322 2.02 35.24 -25.63
C GLU A 322 2.45 33.77 -25.58
N ALA A 323 3.70 33.46 -25.92
CA ALA A 323 4.22 32.10 -25.87
C ALA A 323 4.25 31.54 -24.45
N ASP A 324 4.62 32.33 -23.41
CA ASP A 324 4.60 31.93 -22.02
C ASP A 324 3.17 31.55 -21.56
N ASN A 325 2.14 32.29 -22.01
CA ASN A 325 0.74 31.95 -21.74
C ASN A 325 0.36 30.59 -22.33
N VAL A 326 0.75 30.32 -23.60
CA VAL A 326 0.43 29.06 -24.26
C VAL A 326 1.20 27.90 -23.65
N TYR A 327 2.50 28.07 -23.36
CA TYR A 327 3.30 27.05 -22.66
C TYR A 327 2.76 26.74 -21.26
N GLY A 328 2.32 27.77 -20.52
CA GLY A 328 1.68 27.60 -19.22
C GLY A 328 0.38 26.78 -19.30
N ASN A 329 -0.44 27.01 -20.33
CA ASN A 329 -1.65 26.25 -20.57
C ASN A 329 -1.35 24.78 -20.95
N LEU A 330 -0.36 24.54 -21.80
CA LEU A 330 0.06 23.17 -22.14
C LEU A 330 0.58 22.41 -20.91
N GLN A 331 1.38 23.05 -20.08
CA GLN A 331 1.88 22.44 -18.84
C GLN A 331 0.75 22.16 -17.83
N SER A 332 -0.23 23.07 -17.75
CA SER A 332 -1.44 22.86 -16.93
C SER A 332 -2.24 21.65 -17.43
N TYR A 333 -2.44 21.52 -18.75
CA TYR A 333 -3.10 20.36 -19.34
C TYR A 333 -2.37 19.05 -19.02
N ILE A 334 -1.04 18.98 -19.23
CA ILE A 334 -0.21 17.80 -18.90
C ILE A 334 -0.36 17.42 -17.42
N THR A 335 -0.42 18.41 -16.53
CA THR A 335 -0.61 18.20 -15.09
C THR A 335 -2.01 17.64 -14.78
N LEU A 336 -3.06 18.23 -15.37
CA LEU A 336 -4.44 17.77 -15.20
C LEU A 336 -4.63 16.34 -15.74
N GLU A 337 -4.06 16.03 -16.90
CA GLU A 337 -4.11 14.68 -17.47
C GLU A 337 -3.44 13.66 -16.55
N ASN A 338 -2.27 13.99 -15.98
CA ASN A 338 -1.61 13.13 -14.99
C ASN A 338 -2.46 12.92 -13.74
N GLN A 339 -3.08 13.97 -13.20
CA GLN A 339 -3.98 13.87 -12.04
C GLN A 339 -5.18 12.96 -12.34
N TYR A 340 -5.80 13.14 -13.51
CA TYR A 340 -6.89 12.26 -13.96
C TYR A 340 -6.45 10.81 -14.05
N GLN A 341 -5.30 10.52 -14.67
CA GLN A 341 -4.79 9.15 -14.79
C GLN A 341 -4.47 8.51 -13.45
N LYS A 342 -3.91 9.26 -12.51
CA LYS A 342 -3.67 8.79 -11.14
C LYS A 342 -4.97 8.53 -10.38
N LEU A 343 -5.95 9.40 -10.52
CA LEU A 343 -7.27 9.20 -9.93
C LEU A 343 -7.92 7.92 -10.46
N MET A 344 -7.86 7.70 -11.78
CA MET A 344 -8.38 6.47 -12.41
C MET A 344 -7.60 5.22 -11.93
N ALA A 345 -6.29 5.34 -11.74
CA ALA A 345 -5.49 4.26 -11.16
C ALA A 345 -5.90 3.93 -9.72
N ASP A 346 -6.24 4.94 -8.91
CA ASP A 346 -6.73 4.73 -7.53
C ASP A 346 -8.15 4.16 -7.50
N ILE A 347 -9.03 4.60 -8.38
CA ILE A 347 -10.39 4.04 -8.53
C ILE A 347 -10.33 2.54 -8.86
N TYR A 348 -9.49 2.17 -9.82
CA TYR A 348 -9.36 0.78 -10.27
C TYR A 348 -8.27 -0.03 -9.54
N LYS A 349 -7.76 0.45 -8.40
CA LYS A 349 -6.66 -0.21 -7.67
C LYS A 349 -6.95 -1.64 -7.25
N ASN A 350 -8.21 -1.98 -7.02
CA ASN A 350 -8.59 -3.34 -6.63
C ASN A 350 -8.53 -4.36 -7.79
N ARG A 351 -8.23 -3.90 -9.02
CA ARG A 351 -7.99 -4.74 -10.20
C ARG A 351 -6.49 -5.02 -10.44
N LEU A 352 -5.57 -4.52 -9.57
CA LEU A 352 -4.11 -4.66 -9.69
C LEU A 352 -3.56 -6.02 -9.14
#